data_35cdd06474688089cbd7027bcc473bee
#
_entry.id   35cdd06474688089cbd7027bcc473bee
#
_cell.length_a   1.000
_cell.length_b   1.000
_cell.length_c   1.000
_cell.angle_alpha   90.00
_cell.angle_beta   90.00
_cell.angle_gamma   90.00
#
_symmetry.space_group_name_H-M   'P 1'
#
loop_
_entity.id
_entity.type
_entity.pdbx_description
1 polymer ?
#
loop_
_entity_poly.entity_id
_entity_poly.type
_entity_poly.pdbx_seq_one_letter_code
_entity_poly.pdbx_strand_id
1 'polypeptide(L)'
;MPKELQDKVYELVEIARDTGKVKKGSNEVTKLVERGETVFVVMAEDVQPPEILAHLPLLCEERNITYAYVPSKAELGNASGLEKPTAAVAVVDVGKGKPLLENLSEQIKKLKK
;
A
#
# COMPACT_ATOMS: atom_id res chain seq x y z
N MET A 1 9.44 -6.64 7.33
CA MET A 1 8.26 -7.48 7.02
C MET A 1 8.71 -8.78 6.38
N PRO A 2 8.13 -9.94 6.77
CA PRO A 2 8.48 -11.22 6.17
C PRO A 2 8.22 -11.24 4.67
N LYS A 3 9.05 -11.97 3.94
CA LYS A 3 8.95 -12.04 2.48
C LYS A 3 7.59 -12.56 2.01
N GLU A 4 7.02 -13.51 2.72
CA GLU A 4 5.69 -14.05 2.37
C GLU A 4 4.62 -12.97 2.39
N LEU A 5 4.69 -12.07 3.38
CA LEU A 5 3.75 -10.95 3.46
C LEU A 5 4.00 -9.94 2.35
N GLN A 6 5.27 -9.68 2.00
CA GLN A 6 5.61 -8.78 0.91
C GLN A 6 5.01 -9.29 -0.41
N ASP A 7 5.15 -10.58 -0.67
CA ASP A 7 4.59 -11.19 -1.88
C ASP A 7 3.07 -11.05 -1.92
N LYS A 8 2.41 -11.25 -0.78
CA LYS A 8 0.95 -11.09 -0.67
C LYS A 8 0.53 -9.63 -0.87
N VAL A 9 1.34 -8.68 -0.40
CA VAL A 9 1.05 -7.26 -0.61
C VAL A 9 1.09 -6.91 -2.09
N TYR A 10 2.12 -7.37 -2.81
CA TYR A 10 2.20 -7.15 -4.25
C TYR A 10 1.03 -7.82 -4.97
N GLU A 11 0.67 -9.04 -4.57
CA GLU A 11 -0.46 -9.76 -5.15
C GLU A 11 -1.76 -8.98 -4.95
N LEU A 12 -1.96 -8.43 -3.75
CA LEU A 12 -3.15 -7.62 -3.47
C LEU A 12 -3.21 -6.39 -4.37
N VAL A 13 -2.09 -5.71 -4.56
CA VAL A 13 -2.03 -4.54 -5.44
C VAL A 13 -2.39 -4.94 -6.87
N GLU A 14 -1.86 -6.06 -7.36
CA GLU A 14 -2.17 -6.56 -8.70
C GLU A 14 -3.66 -6.89 -8.86
N ILE A 15 -4.24 -7.57 -7.88
CA ILE A 15 -5.66 -7.92 -7.91
C ILE A 15 -6.52 -6.65 -7.89
N ALA A 16 -6.19 -5.71 -7.03
CA ALA A 16 -6.93 -4.45 -6.95
C ALA A 16 -6.80 -3.62 -8.24
N ARG A 17 -5.61 -3.66 -8.85
CA ARG A 17 -5.41 -3.00 -10.16
C ARG A 17 -6.35 -3.57 -11.21
N ASP A 18 -6.48 -4.89 -11.26
CA ASP A 18 -7.23 -5.58 -12.31
C ASP A 18 -8.74 -5.61 -12.06
N THR A 19 -9.16 -5.71 -10.80
CA THR A 19 -10.58 -5.93 -10.46
C THR A 19 -11.19 -4.83 -9.60
N GLY A 20 -10.38 -3.89 -9.14
CA GLY A 20 -10.83 -2.78 -8.29
C GLY A 20 -10.23 -1.47 -8.75
N LYS A 21 -9.70 -0.69 -7.79
CA LYS A 21 -9.12 0.62 -8.11
C LYS A 21 -7.92 0.91 -7.21
N VAL A 22 -6.83 1.36 -7.84
CA VAL A 22 -5.62 1.80 -7.12
C VAL A 22 -5.22 3.18 -7.61
N LYS A 23 -4.60 3.97 -6.73
CA LYS A 23 -4.01 5.27 -7.05
C LYS A 23 -2.53 5.23 -6.70
N LYS A 24 -1.71 5.91 -7.47
CA LYS A 24 -0.26 5.83 -7.41
C LYS A 24 0.32 7.23 -7.16
N GLY A 25 1.47 7.25 -6.47
CA GLY A 25 2.17 8.50 -6.18
C GLY A 25 1.91 9.01 -4.78
N SER A 26 2.97 9.52 -4.14
CA SER A 26 2.89 9.95 -2.73
C SER A 26 1.86 11.05 -2.48
N ASN A 27 1.76 12.02 -3.38
CA ASN A 27 0.79 13.12 -3.22
C ASN A 27 -0.64 12.63 -3.30
N GLU A 28 -0.94 11.77 -4.27
CA GLU A 28 -2.28 11.21 -4.45
C GLU A 28 -2.66 10.34 -3.26
N VAL A 29 -1.73 9.49 -2.82
CA VAL A 29 -1.93 8.63 -1.66
C VAL A 29 -2.20 9.46 -0.41
N THR A 30 -1.43 10.53 -0.19
CA THR A 30 -1.62 11.42 0.96
C THR A 30 -3.02 12.01 0.98
N LYS A 31 -3.49 12.52 -0.17
CA LYS A 31 -4.83 13.09 -0.26
C LYS A 31 -5.92 12.08 0.06
N LEU A 32 -5.78 10.85 -0.44
CA LEU A 32 -6.76 9.79 -0.21
C LEU A 32 -6.79 9.37 1.26
N VAL A 33 -5.64 9.29 1.91
CA VAL A 33 -5.56 8.97 3.33
C VAL A 33 -6.21 10.08 4.16
N GLU A 34 -5.91 11.33 3.86
CA GLU A 34 -6.50 12.48 4.57
C GLU A 34 -8.03 12.49 4.49
N ARG A 35 -8.57 12.07 3.34
CA ARG A 35 -10.01 12.00 3.11
C ARG A 35 -10.66 10.72 3.64
N GLY A 36 -9.83 9.74 4.03
CA GLY A 36 -10.35 8.43 4.43
C GLY A 36 -10.95 7.63 3.27
N GLU A 37 -10.49 7.86 2.04
CA GLU A 37 -11.03 7.25 0.83
C GLU A 37 -10.26 6.01 0.35
N THR A 38 -9.31 5.53 1.13
CA THR A 38 -8.53 4.34 0.79
C THR A 38 -8.65 3.30 1.90
N VAL A 39 -8.53 2.03 1.53
CA VAL A 39 -8.65 0.92 2.49
C VAL A 39 -7.29 0.30 2.83
N PHE A 40 -6.28 0.55 2.02
CA PHE A 40 -4.95 0.01 2.25
C PHE A 40 -3.91 0.88 1.54
N VAL A 41 -2.75 1.03 2.16
CA VAL A 41 -1.65 1.83 1.61
C VAL A 41 -0.39 0.99 1.60
N VAL A 42 0.34 1.01 0.49
CA VAL A 42 1.61 0.31 0.35
C VAL A 42 2.70 1.34 0.07
N MET A 43 3.80 1.26 0.79
CA MET A 43 4.92 2.18 0.67
C MET A 43 6.21 1.41 0.39
N ALA A 44 7.07 1.96 -0.46
CA ALA A 44 8.36 1.37 -0.75
C ALA A 44 9.41 1.85 0.27
N GLU A 45 10.27 0.94 0.70
CA GLU A 45 11.33 1.27 1.67
C GLU A 45 12.53 1.96 1.04
N ASP A 46 12.73 1.81 -0.26
CA ASP A 46 13.91 2.32 -0.97
C ASP A 46 13.72 3.71 -1.58
N VAL A 47 12.79 4.50 -1.04
CA VAL A 47 12.54 5.87 -1.49
C VAL A 47 13.55 6.83 -0.87
N GLN A 48 14.10 7.73 -1.69
CA GLN A 48 15.04 8.75 -1.27
C GLN A 48 14.52 10.14 -1.65
N PRO A 49 14.42 11.10 -0.73
CA PRO A 49 14.67 10.95 0.71
C PRO A 49 13.48 10.28 1.42
N PRO A 50 13.70 9.56 2.53
CA PRO A 50 12.62 8.88 3.23
C PRO A 50 11.55 9.81 3.82
N GLU A 51 11.87 11.08 4.02
CA GLU A 51 10.92 12.06 4.56
C GLU A 51 9.67 12.24 3.69
N ILE A 52 9.75 11.90 2.40
CA ILE A 52 8.60 11.99 1.49
C ILE A 52 7.43 11.16 2.00
N LEU A 53 7.71 10.01 2.62
CA LEU A 53 6.68 9.09 3.11
C LEU A 53 6.54 9.09 4.63
N ALA A 54 7.35 9.88 5.35
CA ALA A 54 7.39 9.84 6.81
C ALA A 54 6.06 10.17 7.48
N HIS A 55 5.25 11.00 6.85
CA HIS A 55 3.95 11.41 7.40
C HIS A 55 2.83 10.37 7.17
N LEU A 56 2.97 9.50 6.18
CA LEU A 56 1.90 8.57 5.81
C LEU A 56 1.54 7.56 6.91
N PRO A 57 2.50 6.91 7.60
CA PRO A 57 2.13 5.99 8.68
C PRO A 57 1.30 6.65 9.76
N LEU A 58 1.63 7.87 10.15
CA LEU A 58 0.89 8.62 11.16
C LEU A 58 -0.53 8.93 10.70
N LEU A 59 -0.68 9.38 9.45
CA LEU A 59 -2.00 9.66 8.89
C LEU A 59 -2.84 8.39 8.78
N CYS A 60 -2.25 7.28 8.36
CA CYS A 60 -2.96 6.00 8.27
C CYS A 60 -3.46 5.56 9.65
N GLU A 61 -2.64 5.71 10.68
CA GLU A 61 -3.04 5.36 12.04
C GLU A 61 -4.18 6.24 12.54
N GLU A 62 -4.13 7.56 12.27
CA GLU A 62 -5.20 8.48 12.64
C GLU A 62 -6.53 8.13 11.97
N ARG A 63 -6.48 7.61 10.75
CA ARG A 63 -7.68 7.27 9.97
C ARG A 63 -8.05 5.79 10.06
N ASN A 64 -7.31 5.00 10.85
CA ASN A 64 -7.51 3.55 10.98
C ASN A 64 -7.39 2.82 9.64
N ILE A 65 -6.44 3.26 8.81
CA ILE A 65 -6.16 2.64 7.52
C ILE A 65 -4.96 1.71 7.67
N THR A 66 -5.10 0.47 7.21
CA THR A 66 -4.00 -0.49 7.23
C THR A 66 -2.95 -0.10 6.19
N TYR A 67 -1.68 -0.22 6.54
CA TYR A 67 -0.59 0.08 5.62
C TYR A 67 0.52 -0.95 5.76
N ALA A 68 1.36 -1.04 4.72
CA ALA A 68 2.48 -1.97 4.69
C ALA A 68 3.64 -1.37 3.92
N TYR A 69 4.84 -1.92 4.17
CA TYR A 69 6.05 -1.56 3.43
C TYR A 69 6.49 -2.71 2.55
N VAL A 70 7.04 -2.37 1.38
CA VAL A 70 7.66 -3.33 0.47
C VAL A 70 9.07 -2.84 0.16
N PRO A 71 10.01 -3.76 -0.17
CA PRO A 71 11.41 -3.37 -0.32
C PRO A 71 11.74 -2.58 -1.57
N SER A 72 10.95 -2.71 -2.65
CA SER A 72 11.30 -2.13 -3.94
C SER A 72 10.20 -1.28 -4.55
N LYS A 73 10.51 0.00 -4.80
CA LYS A 73 9.62 0.91 -5.51
C LYS A 73 9.42 0.48 -6.98
N ALA A 74 10.42 -0.16 -7.58
CA ALA A 74 10.29 -0.66 -8.94
C ALA A 74 9.28 -1.80 -9.03
N GLU A 75 9.33 -2.74 -8.11
CA GLU A 75 8.36 -3.83 -8.05
C GLU A 75 6.96 -3.33 -7.70
N LEU A 76 6.87 -2.35 -6.81
CA LEU A 76 5.59 -1.75 -6.47
C LEU A 76 4.97 -1.05 -7.69
N GLY A 77 5.77 -0.35 -8.46
CA GLY A 77 5.32 0.25 -9.71
C GLY A 77 4.78 -0.78 -10.68
N ASN A 78 5.51 -1.88 -10.87
CA ASN A 78 5.07 -2.97 -11.75
C ASN A 78 3.75 -3.59 -11.27
N ALA A 79 3.64 -3.86 -9.98
CA ALA A 79 2.43 -4.45 -9.40
C ALA A 79 1.22 -3.53 -9.60
N SER A 80 1.42 -2.22 -9.56
CA SER A 80 0.33 -1.25 -9.74
C SER A 80 0.02 -0.92 -11.20
N GLY A 81 0.75 -1.54 -12.14
CA GLY A 81 0.52 -1.33 -13.56
C GLY A 81 1.30 -0.19 -14.19
N LEU A 82 2.28 0.37 -13.48
CA LEU A 82 3.16 1.40 -14.02
C LEU A 82 4.44 0.78 -14.57
N GLU A 83 4.99 1.39 -15.60
CA GLU A 83 6.30 1.01 -16.12
C GLU A 83 7.43 1.69 -15.35
N LYS A 84 7.09 2.59 -14.43
CA LYS A 84 8.04 3.38 -13.65
C LYS A 84 7.94 3.04 -12.17
N PRO A 85 9.02 3.24 -11.39
CA PRO A 85 8.93 3.06 -9.94
C PRO A 85 7.91 4.00 -9.32
N THR A 86 7.25 3.56 -8.25
CA THR A 86 6.36 4.40 -7.47
C THR A 86 6.68 4.26 -5.98
N ALA A 87 6.66 5.39 -5.28
CA ALA A 87 6.98 5.43 -3.85
C ALA A 87 5.84 4.88 -2.99
N ALA A 88 4.60 5.07 -3.41
CA ALA A 88 3.44 4.67 -2.64
C ALA A 88 2.25 4.37 -3.55
N VAL A 89 1.40 3.46 -3.11
CA VAL A 89 0.16 3.10 -3.80
C VAL A 89 -0.96 3.04 -2.76
N ALA A 90 -2.11 3.63 -3.08
CA ALA A 90 -3.31 3.53 -2.27
C ALA A 90 -4.31 2.62 -2.96
N VAL A 91 -4.80 1.62 -2.23
CA VAL A 91 -5.87 0.75 -2.72
C VAL A 91 -7.19 1.37 -2.30
N VAL A 92 -7.93 1.86 -3.26
CA VAL A 92 -9.24 2.50 -3.03
C VAL A 92 -10.34 1.45 -3.01
N ASP A 93 -10.29 0.50 -3.94
CA ASP A 93 -11.22 -0.61 -4.03
C ASP A 93 -10.42 -1.87 -4.31
N VAL A 94 -10.53 -2.86 -3.42
CA VAL A 94 -9.76 -4.10 -3.54
C VAL A 94 -10.35 -5.07 -4.58
N GLY A 95 -11.57 -4.82 -5.04
CA GLY A 95 -12.21 -5.72 -6.01
C GLY A 95 -12.30 -7.13 -5.45
N LYS A 96 -11.72 -8.09 -6.17
CA LYS A 96 -11.70 -9.51 -5.75
C LYS A 96 -10.64 -9.81 -4.69
N GLY A 97 -9.86 -8.83 -4.28
CA GLY A 97 -8.79 -8.99 -3.29
C GLY A 97 -9.23 -8.89 -1.84
N LYS A 98 -10.52 -8.75 -1.56
CA LYS A 98 -11.01 -8.56 -0.19
C LYS A 98 -10.56 -9.64 0.80
N PRO A 99 -10.67 -10.94 0.49
CA PRO A 99 -10.18 -11.97 1.41
C PRO A 99 -8.69 -11.85 1.70
N LEU A 100 -7.90 -11.51 0.69
CA LEU A 100 -6.47 -11.33 0.85
C LEU A 100 -6.17 -10.10 1.72
N LEU A 101 -6.92 -9.01 1.53
CA LEU A 101 -6.79 -7.81 2.34
C LEU A 101 -7.06 -8.10 3.82
N GLU A 102 -8.12 -8.84 4.12
CA GLU A 102 -8.47 -9.22 5.49
C GLU A 102 -7.36 -10.04 6.14
N ASN A 103 -6.82 -11.02 5.40
CA ASN A 103 -5.72 -11.85 5.89
C ASN A 103 -4.47 -11.00 6.15
N LEU A 104 -4.11 -10.12 5.22
CA LEU A 104 -2.96 -9.24 5.37
C LEU A 104 -3.12 -8.29 6.54
N SER A 105 -4.31 -7.72 6.72
CA SER A 105 -4.60 -6.80 7.82
C SER A 105 -4.37 -7.46 9.16
N GLU A 106 -4.83 -8.70 9.33
CA GLU A 106 -4.62 -9.45 10.57
C GLU A 106 -3.14 -9.69 10.83
N GLN A 107 -2.39 -10.11 9.81
CA GLN A 107 -0.97 -10.41 9.96
C GLN A 107 -0.16 -9.16 10.25
N ILE A 108 -0.49 -8.05 9.61
CA ILE A 108 0.18 -6.77 9.85
C ILE A 108 -0.07 -6.29 11.27
N LYS A 109 -1.29 -6.42 11.79
CA LYS A 109 -1.60 -6.05 13.17
C LYS A 109 -0.77 -6.84 14.17
N LYS A 110 -0.53 -8.12 13.90
CA LYS A 110 0.32 -8.97 14.77
C LYS A 110 1.77 -8.48 14.77
N LEU A 111 2.26 -7.96 13.65
CA LEU A 111 3.63 -7.46 13.54
C LEU A 111 3.83 -6.12 14.22
N LYS A 112 2.78 -5.35 14.43
CA LYS A 112 2.86 -4.01 15.02
C LYS A 112 3.00 -3.99 16.54
N LYS A 113 3.00 -5.09 17.18
CA LYS A 113 3.14 -5.13 18.63
C LYS A 113 4.54 -4.83 19.09
#